data_de528573297f9a2d1c7c18445ea49c97
#
_entry.id   de528573297f9a2d1c7c18445ea49c97
#
_cell.length_a   1.000
_cell.length_b   1.000
_cell.length_c   1.000
_cell.angle_alpha   90.00
_cell.angle_beta   90.00
_cell.angle_gamma   90.00
#
_symmetry.space_group_name_H-M   'P 1'
#
loop_
_entity.id
_entity.type
_entity.pdbx_description
1 polymer ?
#
loop_
_entity_poly.entity_id
_entity_poly.type
_entity_poly.pdbx_seq_one_letter_code
_entity_poly.pdbx_strand_id
1 'polypeptide(L)'
;MDLINIFSVLIVALFSGVLGSLTGLGGASIMTPILVALGLPLKYSIANAVISIIATSAGSSAAYVRDRITNIRAAMYMEIFTIIGGIVGAYLTLMLPAVVLYFFFASFLILVLFLSREKGSLNDVSRDRKIDRFSRWLNIRGEYYDPGDKIYISYIVRRAHIGGPMMMIAGVAAGSLDIGAGAFKTAIQEGIMGLPPKVATTTSNFIIGMTGLAAASVYISSGYVDPVLAASMTLGTAVGSIIGSKILPIIRGRTVRILSMIITVYLIIQMIYKGVSQLWI
;
A
#
# COMPACT_ATOMS: atom_id res chain seq x y z
N MET A 1 -23.71 5.43 16.64
CA MET A 1 -22.28 5.47 17.05
C MET A 1 -22.00 4.72 18.36
N ASP A 2 -23.01 4.28 19.07
CA ASP A 2 -22.86 3.67 20.41
C ASP A 2 -22.27 2.25 20.43
N LEU A 3 -22.06 1.61 19.31
CA LEU A 3 -21.49 0.26 19.22
C LEU A 3 -19.99 0.22 18.92
N ILE A 4 -19.41 1.31 18.48
CA ILE A 4 -17.96 1.37 18.18
C ILE A 4 -17.28 2.18 19.27
N ASN A 5 -16.68 1.48 20.21
CA ASN A 5 -15.84 2.14 21.19
C ASN A 5 -14.63 2.77 20.50
N ILE A 6 -14.50 4.09 20.55
CA ILE A 6 -13.39 4.87 19.94
C ILE A 6 -12.03 4.27 20.35
N PHE A 7 -11.93 3.77 21.57
CA PHE A 7 -10.73 3.11 22.08
C PHE A 7 -10.39 1.83 21.31
N SER A 8 -11.40 1.01 20.95
CA SER A 8 -11.19 -0.18 20.14
C SER A 8 -10.69 0.17 18.74
N VAL A 9 -11.25 1.21 18.13
CA VAL A 9 -10.82 1.72 16.81
C VAL A 9 -9.37 2.18 16.87
N LEU A 10 -8.98 2.90 17.93
CA LEU A 10 -7.62 3.40 18.11
C LEU A 10 -6.61 2.25 18.26
N ILE A 11 -6.93 1.21 19.05
CA ILE A 11 -6.06 0.03 19.19
C ILE A 11 -5.90 -0.69 17.85
N VAL A 12 -6.99 -0.95 17.14
CA VAL A 12 -6.95 -1.59 15.83
C VAL A 12 -6.15 -0.74 14.84
N ALA A 13 -6.33 0.58 14.86
CA ALA A 13 -5.58 1.50 14.02
C ALA A 13 -4.08 1.47 14.33
N LEU A 14 -3.68 1.36 15.60
CA LEU A 14 -2.28 1.22 16.00
C LEU A 14 -1.66 -0.04 15.39
N PHE A 15 -2.30 -1.20 15.55
CA PHE A 15 -1.82 -2.45 14.93
C PHE A 15 -1.79 -2.38 13.40
N SER A 16 -2.82 -1.77 12.79
CA SER A 16 -2.87 -1.55 11.35
C SER A 16 -1.74 -0.65 10.86
N GLY A 17 -1.39 0.38 11.61
CA GLY A 17 -0.26 1.26 11.31
C GLY A 17 1.08 0.53 11.37
N VAL A 18 1.30 -0.32 12.39
CA VAL A 18 2.51 -1.15 12.49
C VAL A 18 2.61 -2.08 11.28
N LEU A 19 1.57 -2.87 11.02
CA LEU A 19 1.59 -3.83 9.91
C LEU A 19 1.67 -3.13 8.55
N GLY A 20 0.94 -2.03 8.37
CA GLY A 20 0.95 -1.25 7.14
C GLY A 20 2.34 -0.70 6.80
N SER A 21 3.05 -0.16 7.79
CA SER A 21 4.41 0.35 7.61
C SER A 21 5.43 -0.75 7.32
N LEU A 22 5.30 -1.93 7.96
CA LEU A 22 6.18 -3.08 7.74
C LEU A 22 6.02 -3.71 6.36
N THR A 23 4.81 -3.69 5.79
CA THR A 23 4.49 -4.41 4.55
C THR A 23 4.38 -3.52 3.33
N GLY A 24 4.29 -2.20 3.53
CA GLY A 24 4.03 -1.25 2.44
C GLY A 24 2.59 -1.30 1.91
N LEU A 25 1.68 -1.98 2.63
CA LEU A 25 0.28 -2.12 2.23
C LEU A 25 -0.56 -0.89 2.56
N GLY A 26 -0.08 -0.05 3.49
CA GLY A 26 -0.88 1.00 4.10
C GLY A 26 -1.80 0.47 5.23
N GLY A 27 -1.97 1.25 6.29
CA GLY A 27 -2.79 0.82 7.44
C GLY A 27 -4.27 0.60 7.10
N ALA A 28 -4.81 1.33 6.13
CA ALA A 28 -6.22 1.23 5.77
C ALA A 28 -6.59 -0.10 5.12
N SER A 29 -5.67 -0.80 4.48
CA SER A 29 -5.90 -2.15 3.95
C SER A 29 -6.42 -3.13 5.02
N ILE A 30 -6.04 -2.90 6.28
CA ILE A 30 -6.47 -3.70 7.42
C ILE A 30 -7.68 -3.05 8.09
N MET A 31 -7.70 -1.71 8.17
CA MET A 31 -8.78 -0.96 8.83
C MET A 31 -10.13 -1.12 8.12
N THR A 32 -10.18 -0.96 6.80
CA THR A 32 -11.44 -1.04 6.04
C THR A 32 -12.19 -2.36 6.28
N PRO A 33 -11.58 -3.55 6.15
CA PRO A 33 -12.24 -4.80 6.45
C PRO A 33 -12.76 -4.91 7.88
N ILE A 34 -12.02 -4.38 8.85
CA ILE A 34 -12.44 -4.41 10.27
C ILE A 34 -13.65 -3.50 10.49
N LEU A 35 -13.64 -2.28 9.94
CA LEU A 35 -14.79 -1.39 10.04
C LEU A 35 -16.05 -1.99 9.41
N VAL A 36 -15.90 -2.66 8.25
CA VAL A 36 -17.00 -3.39 7.61
C VAL A 36 -17.47 -4.58 8.47
N ALA A 37 -16.54 -5.28 9.13
CA ALA A 37 -16.89 -6.35 10.06
C ALA A 37 -17.67 -5.84 11.31
N LEU A 38 -17.37 -4.60 11.73
CA LEU A 38 -18.09 -3.90 12.80
C LEU A 38 -19.46 -3.32 12.35
N GLY A 39 -19.87 -3.58 11.09
CA GLY A 39 -21.19 -3.19 10.57
C GLY A 39 -21.24 -1.85 9.86
N LEU A 40 -20.12 -1.17 9.67
CA LEU A 40 -20.10 0.10 8.91
C LEU A 40 -20.24 -0.14 7.41
N PRO A 41 -20.97 0.72 6.68
CA PRO A 41 -21.07 0.64 5.22
C PRO A 41 -19.69 0.70 4.55
N LEU A 42 -19.48 -0.07 3.47
CA LEU A 42 -18.19 -0.18 2.80
C LEU A 42 -17.61 1.17 2.38
N LYS A 43 -18.40 2.00 1.68
CA LYS A 43 -17.94 3.31 1.21
C LYS A 43 -17.53 4.25 2.34
N TYR A 44 -18.28 4.22 3.44
CA TYR A 44 -17.97 4.97 4.65
C TYR A 44 -16.68 4.49 5.32
N SER A 45 -16.51 3.16 5.40
CA SER A 45 -15.28 2.54 5.95
C SER A 45 -14.05 2.91 5.13
N ILE A 46 -14.15 2.88 3.79
CA ILE A 46 -13.06 3.26 2.88
C ILE A 46 -12.69 4.73 3.06
N ALA A 47 -13.69 5.63 3.03
CA ALA A 47 -13.46 7.07 3.11
C ALA A 47 -12.67 7.44 4.38
N ASN A 48 -13.05 6.88 5.52
CA ASN A 48 -12.37 7.14 6.80
C ASN A 48 -11.00 6.46 6.87
N ALA A 49 -10.87 5.24 6.35
CA ALA A 49 -9.59 4.53 6.33
C ALA A 49 -8.55 5.22 5.44
N VAL A 50 -8.93 5.74 4.27
CA VAL A 50 -8.04 6.46 3.35
C VAL A 50 -7.41 7.70 4.01
N ILE A 51 -8.11 8.41 4.88
CA ILE A 51 -7.52 9.53 5.62
C ILE A 51 -6.41 9.05 6.56
N SER A 52 -6.59 7.91 7.23
CA SER A 52 -5.60 7.37 8.16
C SER A 52 -4.30 6.92 7.49
N ILE A 53 -4.34 6.63 6.18
CA ILE A 53 -3.14 6.27 5.40
C ILE A 53 -2.15 7.43 5.31
N ILE A 54 -2.63 8.65 5.20
CA ILE A 54 -1.77 9.84 5.14
C ILE A 54 -0.87 9.86 6.37
N ALA A 55 -1.44 9.57 7.54
CA ALA A 55 -0.69 9.49 8.79
C ALA A 55 0.26 8.28 8.84
N THR A 56 -0.17 7.12 8.35
CA THR A 56 0.70 5.93 8.25
C THR A 56 1.91 6.21 7.36
N SER A 57 1.68 6.84 6.21
CA SER A 57 2.74 7.25 5.30
C SER A 57 3.67 8.28 5.94
N ALA A 58 3.13 9.35 6.52
CA ALA A 58 3.94 10.40 7.15
C ALA A 58 4.81 9.85 8.29
N GLY A 59 4.23 9.01 9.17
CA GLY A 59 4.94 8.43 10.32
C GLY A 59 6.06 7.47 9.92
N SER A 60 5.87 6.67 8.88
CA SER A 60 6.87 5.71 8.43
C SER A 60 7.88 6.31 7.45
N SER A 61 7.43 7.10 6.48
CA SER A 61 8.29 7.60 5.40
C SER A 61 9.36 8.57 5.89
N ALA A 62 9.06 9.37 6.92
CA ALA A 62 10.06 10.26 7.53
C ALA A 62 11.29 9.49 8.02
N ALA A 63 11.06 8.33 8.68
CA ALA A 63 12.14 7.46 9.13
C ALA A 63 12.88 6.81 7.96
N TYR A 64 12.14 6.25 7.00
CA TYR A 64 12.73 5.52 5.86
C TYR A 64 13.53 6.40 4.92
N VAL A 65 13.12 7.66 4.73
CA VAL A 65 13.87 8.65 3.95
C VAL A 65 15.15 9.06 4.69
N ARG A 66 15.04 9.32 6.01
CA ARG A 66 16.20 9.62 6.86
C ARG A 66 17.23 8.49 6.81
N ASP A 67 16.78 7.24 6.89
CA ASP A 67 17.64 6.05 6.89
C ASP A 67 18.10 5.65 5.46
N ARG A 68 17.76 6.44 4.44
CA ARG A 68 18.15 6.29 3.03
C ARG A 68 17.73 4.95 2.41
N ILE A 69 16.65 4.33 2.92
CA ILE A 69 16.11 3.08 2.36
C ILE A 69 15.11 3.38 1.24
N THR A 70 14.39 4.52 1.31
CA THR A 70 13.41 4.92 0.30
C THR A 70 14.10 5.51 -0.93
N ASN A 71 13.72 5.07 -2.13
CA ASN A 71 14.16 5.68 -3.37
C ASN A 71 13.22 6.81 -3.79
N ILE A 72 13.55 8.04 -3.41
CA ILE A 72 12.70 9.23 -3.68
C ILE A 72 12.53 9.46 -5.19
N ARG A 73 13.54 9.23 -6.03
CA ARG A 73 13.42 9.42 -7.49
C ARG A 73 12.41 8.43 -8.09
N ALA A 74 12.48 7.17 -7.67
CA ALA A 74 11.51 6.16 -8.06
C ALA A 74 10.11 6.52 -7.57
N ALA A 75 9.98 6.98 -6.30
CA ALA A 75 8.72 7.42 -5.72
C ALA A 75 8.09 8.54 -6.54
N MET A 76 8.81 9.63 -6.78
CA MET A 76 8.31 10.79 -7.55
C MET A 76 7.87 10.43 -8.96
N TYR A 77 8.62 9.54 -9.63
CA TYR A 77 8.22 9.03 -10.95
C TYR A 77 6.90 8.26 -10.90
N MET A 78 6.77 7.33 -9.96
CA MET A 78 5.59 6.46 -9.83
C MET A 78 4.36 7.22 -9.31
N GLU A 79 4.59 8.23 -8.49
CA GLU A 79 3.53 9.01 -7.84
C GLU A 79 2.64 9.77 -8.82
N ILE A 80 3.19 10.27 -9.93
CA ILE A 80 2.43 10.93 -10.99
C ILE A 80 1.29 10.01 -11.47
N PHE A 81 1.60 8.75 -11.71
CA PHE A 81 0.63 7.76 -12.16
C PHE A 81 -0.36 7.36 -11.07
N THR A 82 0.13 7.18 -9.83
CA THR A 82 -0.71 6.74 -8.73
C THR A 82 -1.68 7.82 -8.24
N ILE A 83 -1.34 9.10 -8.31
CA ILE A 83 -2.24 10.21 -7.97
C ILE A 83 -3.43 10.23 -8.95
N ILE A 84 -3.15 10.20 -10.26
CA ILE A 84 -4.20 10.16 -11.28
C ILE A 84 -5.10 8.95 -11.08
N GLY A 85 -4.49 7.76 -10.89
CA GLY A 85 -5.22 6.54 -10.58
C GLY A 85 -6.04 6.65 -9.30
N GLY A 86 -5.50 7.23 -8.24
CA GLY A 86 -6.15 7.40 -6.94
C GLY A 86 -7.44 8.22 -7.02
N ILE A 87 -7.40 9.34 -7.74
CA ILE A 87 -8.58 10.18 -8.00
C ILE A 87 -9.64 9.39 -8.78
N VAL A 88 -9.25 8.74 -9.88
CA VAL A 88 -10.16 7.93 -10.69
C VAL A 88 -10.77 6.81 -9.85
N GLY A 89 -9.96 6.13 -9.03
CA GLY A 89 -10.41 5.05 -8.15
C GLY A 89 -11.43 5.52 -7.11
N ALA A 90 -11.21 6.67 -6.49
CA ALA A 90 -12.14 7.23 -5.52
C ALA A 90 -13.51 7.54 -6.17
N TYR A 91 -13.51 8.14 -7.35
CA TYR A 91 -14.76 8.37 -8.11
C TYR A 91 -15.46 7.07 -8.48
N LEU A 92 -14.72 6.05 -8.92
CA LEU A 92 -15.30 4.73 -9.22
C LEU A 92 -15.96 4.10 -8.00
N THR A 93 -15.38 4.25 -6.80
CA THR A 93 -15.99 3.75 -5.55
C THR A 93 -17.32 4.42 -5.26
N LEU A 94 -17.43 5.72 -5.51
CA LEU A 94 -18.69 6.45 -5.29
C LEU A 94 -19.78 6.01 -6.27
N MET A 95 -19.42 5.64 -7.50
CA MET A 95 -20.35 5.27 -8.57
C MET A 95 -20.74 3.79 -8.54
N LEU A 96 -19.79 2.89 -8.22
CA LEU A 96 -20.00 1.44 -8.34
C LEU A 96 -20.72 0.85 -7.11
N PRO A 97 -21.55 -0.21 -7.31
CA PRO A 97 -22.09 -1.00 -6.20
C PRO A 97 -20.98 -1.73 -5.46
N ALA A 98 -21.18 -1.94 -4.15
CA ALA A 98 -20.18 -2.58 -3.29
C ALA A 98 -19.78 -3.99 -3.77
N VAL A 99 -20.73 -4.76 -4.30
CA VAL A 99 -20.48 -6.11 -4.83
C VAL A 99 -19.44 -6.09 -5.95
N VAL A 100 -19.56 -5.16 -6.90
CA VAL A 100 -18.60 -5.02 -8.00
C VAL A 100 -17.21 -4.67 -7.47
N LEU A 101 -17.15 -3.80 -6.47
CA LEU A 101 -15.90 -3.42 -5.83
C LEU A 101 -15.22 -4.61 -5.15
N TYR A 102 -15.93 -5.46 -4.43
CA TYR A 102 -15.36 -6.65 -3.79
C TYR A 102 -14.73 -7.61 -4.80
N PHE A 103 -15.42 -7.93 -5.90
CA PHE A 103 -14.89 -8.84 -6.92
C PHE A 103 -13.76 -8.22 -7.74
N PHE A 104 -13.84 -6.94 -8.05
CA PHE A 104 -12.74 -6.21 -8.69
C PHE A 104 -11.46 -6.34 -7.89
N PHE A 105 -11.55 -6.23 -6.58
CA PHE A 105 -10.41 -6.33 -5.67
C PHE A 105 -9.88 -7.74 -5.49
N ALA A 106 -10.76 -8.70 -5.34
CA ALA A 106 -10.34 -10.09 -5.26
C ALA A 106 -9.52 -10.49 -6.48
N SER A 107 -10.01 -10.15 -7.69
CA SER A 107 -9.29 -10.41 -8.94
C SER A 107 -7.95 -9.66 -9.02
N PHE A 108 -7.92 -8.42 -8.55
CA PHE A 108 -6.72 -7.61 -8.52
C PHE A 108 -5.66 -8.16 -7.55
N LEU A 109 -6.05 -8.58 -6.34
CA LEU A 109 -5.15 -9.20 -5.38
C LEU A 109 -4.63 -10.57 -5.84
N ILE A 110 -5.44 -11.34 -6.54
CA ILE A 110 -5.00 -12.60 -7.18
C ILE A 110 -3.90 -12.29 -8.20
N LEU A 111 -4.09 -11.28 -9.05
CA LEU A 111 -3.05 -10.82 -9.98
C LEU A 111 -1.75 -10.45 -9.24
N VAL A 112 -1.86 -9.76 -8.11
CA VAL A 112 -0.71 -9.42 -7.25
C VAL A 112 0.05 -10.67 -6.80
N LEU A 113 -0.65 -11.71 -6.36
CA LEU A 113 0.00 -12.96 -5.94
C LEU A 113 0.76 -13.63 -7.10
N PHE A 114 0.22 -13.59 -8.31
CA PHE A 114 0.93 -14.12 -9.49
C PHE A 114 2.20 -13.32 -9.79
N LEU A 115 2.11 -11.99 -9.79
CA LEU A 115 3.27 -11.12 -10.01
C LEU A 115 4.35 -11.26 -8.92
N SER A 116 3.93 -11.47 -7.66
CA SER A 116 4.84 -11.66 -6.52
C SER A 116 5.55 -13.01 -6.54
N ARG A 117 5.04 -14.01 -7.28
CA ARG A 117 5.68 -15.33 -7.45
C ARG A 117 6.89 -15.29 -8.39
N GLU A 118 6.96 -14.35 -9.31
CA GLU A 118 8.16 -14.19 -10.14
C GLU A 118 9.34 -13.81 -9.25
N LYS A 119 10.21 -14.80 -9.07
CA LYS A 119 11.39 -14.77 -8.18
C LYS A 119 12.36 -13.65 -8.57
N GLY A 120 12.24 -12.50 -7.92
CA GLY A 120 13.41 -11.65 -7.73
C GLY A 120 14.28 -12.27 -6.64
N SER A 121 15.16 -13.20 -6.98
CA SER A 121 16.23 -13.63 -6.07
C SER A 121 17.10 -12.41 -5.76
N LEU A 122 17.45 -12.18 -4.49
CA LEU A 122 18.39 -11.13 -4.09
C LEU A 122 19.72 -11.22 -4.88
N ASN A 123 20.07 -12.42 -5.36
CA ASN A 123 21.23 -12.69 -6.21
C ASN A 123 21.03 -12.26 -7.68
N ASP A 124 19.79 -11.99 -8.12
CA ASP A 124 19.48 -11.56 -9.49
C ASP A 124 19.45 -10.03 -9.64
N VAL A 125 19.50 -9.28 -8.54
CA VAL A 125 19.49 -7.82 -8.55
C VAL A 125 20.75 -7.25 -9.18
N SER A 126 21.89 -7.96 -9.11
CA SER A 126 23.19 -7.54 -9.61
C SER A 126 23.59 -8.15 -10.95
N ARG A 127 22.84 -9.10 -11.54
CA ARG A 127 23.24 -9.78 -12.79
C ARG A 127 22.47 -9.30 -14.01
N ASP A 128 23.15 -8.55 -14.86
CA ASP A 128 23.16 -8.50 -16.35
C ASP A 128 21.85 -8.64 -17.13
N ARG A 129 20.71 -8.17 -16.60
CA ARG A 129 19.53 -7.94 -17.43
C ARG A 129 19.61 -6.55 -18.08
N LYS A 130 19.53 -6.51 -19.40
CA LYS A 130 19.62 -5.29 -20.21
C LYS A 130 18.66 -4.22 -19.64
N ILE A 131 19.25 -3.11 -19.18
CA ILE A 131 18.49 -1.92 -18.77
C ILE A 131 17.87 -1.32 -20.03
N ASP A 132 16.57 -1.12 -20.05
CA ASP A 132 15.87 -0.50 -21.15
C ASP A 132 16.27 0.98 -21.31
N ARG A 133 16.12 1.50 -22.53
CA ARG A 133 16.56 2.85 -22.89
C ARG A 133 15.90 3.93 -22.03
N PHE A 134 14.62 3.74 -21.69
CA PHE A 134 13.86 4.68 -20.89
C PHE A 134 14.32 4.69 -19.42
N SER A 135 14.51 3.52 -18.80
CA SER A 135 15.04 3.42 -17.42
C SER A 135 16.47 3.98 -17.32
N ARG A 136 17.27 3.82 -18.39
CA ARG A 136 18.61 4.43 -18.47
C ARG A 136 18.54 5.96 -18.51
N TRP A 137 17.57 6.52 -19.24
CA TRP A 137 17.34 7.96 -19.30
C TRP A 137 16.90 8.53 -17.96
N LEU A 138 15.98 7.85 -17.25
CA LEU A 138 15.55 8.23 -15.91
C LEU A 138 16.67 8.11 -14.86
N ASN A 139 17.68 7.26 -15.12
CA ASN A 139 18.84 7.03 -14.25
C ASN A 139 18.46 6.82 -12.77
N ILE A 140 17.40 6.04 -12.53
CA ILE A 140 16.93 5.72 -11.18
C ILE A 140 17.74 4.53 -10.67
N ARG A 141 18.63 4.81 -9.73
CA ARG A 141 19.49 3.83 -9.05
C ARG A 141 19.60 4.15 -7.58
N GLY A 142 20.03 3.21 -6.79
CA GLY A 142 20.26 3.42 -5.37
C GLY A 142 21.11 2.33 -4.76
N GLU A 143 21.56 2.61 -3.56
CA GLU A 143 22.28 1.70 -2.70
C GLU A 143 21.83 1.93 -1.27
N TYR A 144 21.68 0.88 -0.50
CA TYR A 144 21.38 0.98 0.92
C TYR A 144 22.08 -0.14 1.70
N TYR A 145 22.40 0.13 2.96
CA TYR A 145 22.88 -0.88 3.88
C TYR A 145 21.70 -1.63 4.49
N ASP A 146 21.72 -2.96 4.41
CA ASP A 146 20.73 -3.83 5.04
C ASP A 146 21.26 -4.35 6.38
N PRO A 147 20.77 -3.81 7.54
CA PRO A 147 21.21 -4.27 8.86
C PRO A 147 20.81 -5.71 9.18
N GLY A 148 19.72 -6.22 8.56
CA GLY A 148 19.23 -7.58 8.77
C GLY A 148 20.14 -8.64 8.16
N ASP A 149 20.69 -8.36 6.97
CA ASP A 149 21.61 -9.24 6.25
C ASP A 149 23.07 -8.76 6.32
N LYS A 150 23.31 -7.57 6.93
CA LYS A 150 24.63 -6.94 7.10
C LYS A 150 25.42 -6.74 5.80
N ILE A 151 24.73 -6.39 4.72
CA ILE A 151 25.32 -6.18 3.39
C ILE A 151 24.87 -4.85 2.78
N TYR A 152 25.68 -4.31 1.87
CA TYR A 152 25.26 -3.23 0.97
C TYR A 152 24.59 -3.82 -0.26
N ILE A 153 23.40 -3.32 -0.59
CA ILE A 153 22.62 -3.73 -1.76
C ILE A 153 22.51 -2.55 -2.70
N SER A 154 23.16 -2.65 -3.86
CA SER A 154 23.02 -1.69 -4.97
C SER A 154 22.03 -2.23 -6.00
N TYR A 155 21.20 -1.37 -6.57
CA TYR A 155 20.17 -1.72 -7.53
C TYR A 155 19.97 -0.62 -8.56
N ILE A 156 19.43 -1.01 -9.73
CA ILE A 156 19.05 -0.11 -10.80
C ILE A 156 17.63 -0.45 -11.23
N VAL A 157 16.77 0.56 -11.32
CA VAL A 157 15.39 0.41 -11.78
C VAL A 157 15.36 0.03 -13.26
N ARG A 158 14.54 -0.95 -13.60
CA ARG A 158 14.35 -1.47 -14.96
C ARG A 158 12.89 -1.33 -15.37
N ARG A 159 12.61 -1.41 -16.67
CA ARG A 159 11.26 -1.42 -17.25
C ARG A 159 10.34 -0.32 -16.65
N ALA A 160 10.91 0.85 -16.36
CA ALA A 160 10.18 1.96 -15.79
C ALA A 160 8.98 2.37 -16.68
N HIS A 161 9.13 2.26 -18.03
CA HIS A 161 8.07 2.53 -19.00
C HIS A 161 6.84 1.61 -18.85
N ILE A 162 7.00 0.40 -18.29
CA ILE A 162 5.90 -0.51 -17.96
C ILE A 162 5.45 -0.26 -16.52
N GLY A 163 6.41 -0.09 -15.59
CA GLY A 163 6.14 0.11 -14.18
C GLY A 163 5.27 1.34 -13.90
N GLY A 164 5.56 2.47 -14.56
CA GLY A 164 4.78 3.70 -14.41
C GLY A 164 3.28 3.53 -14.74
N PRO A 165 2.90 3.14 -15.97
CA PRO A 165 1.51 2.88 -16.31
C PRO A 165 0.82 1.84 -15.41
N MET A 166 1.53 0.78 -15.01
CA MET A 166 0.97 -0.18 -14.05
C MET A 166 0.73 0.43 -12.66
N MET A 167 1.53 1.42 -12.27
CA MET A 167 1.29 2.19 -11.04
C MET A 167 0.00 3.02 -11.12
N MET A 168 -0.48 3.40 -12.30
CA MET A 168 -1.80 4.03 -12.44
C MET A 168 -2.91 3.05 -12.04
N ILE A 169 -2.81 1.78 -12.47
CA ILE A 169 -3.76 0.73 -12.07
C ILE A 169 -3.69 0.51 -10.55
N ALA A 170 -2.49 0.49 -9.99
CA ALA A 170 -2.31 0.43 -8.53
C ALA A 170 -2.91 1.64 -7.81
N GLY A 171 -2.87 2.82 -8.44
CA GLY A 171 -3.51 4.04 -7.97
C GLY A 171 -5.03 3.92 -7.96
N VAL A 172 -5.63 3.43 -9.06
CA VAL A 172 -7.09 3.16 -9.12
C VAL A 172 -7.50 2.22 -7.99
N ALA A 173 -6.73 1.18 -7.78
CA ALA A 173 -6.93 0.27 -6.68
C ALA A 173 -6.83 0.97 -5.31
N ALA A 174 -5.82 1.79 -5.11
CA ALA A 174 -5.63 2.54 -3.85
C ALA A 174 -6.79 3.50 -3.58
N GLY A 175 -7.22 4.26 -4.58
CA GLY A 175 -8.30 5.21 -4.44
C GLY A 175 -9.66 4.55 -4.27
N SER A 176 -9.86 3.35 -4.84
CA SER A 176 -11.15 2.66 -4.77
C SER A 176 -11.42 2.02 -3.40
N LEU A 177 -10.51 1.22 -2.88
CA LEU A 177 -10.72 0.48 -1.64
C LEU A 177 -9.52 0.56 -0.70
N ASP A 178 -8.38 1.01 -1.21
CA ASP A 178 -7.08 0.99 -0.54
C ASP A 178 -6.60 -0.41 -0.09
N ILE A 179 -7.44 -1.41 -0.21
CA ILE A 179 -7.15 -2.78 0.19
C ILE A 179 -6.23 -3.41 -0.85
N GLY A 180 -5.02 -3.78 -0.44
CA GLY A 180 -4.04 -4.47 -1.29
C GLY A 180 -3.34 -3.61 -2.34
N ALA A 181 -3.67 -2.34 -2.46
CA ALA A 181 -2.99 -1.43 -3.39
C ALA A 181 -1.49 -1.32 -3.10
N GLY A 182 -1.12 -1.33 -1.82
CA GLY A 182 0.27 -1.38 -1.40
C GLY A 182 0.97 -2.66 -1.83
N ALA A 183 0.30 -3.84 -1.71
CA ALA A 183 0.84 -5.10 -2.19
C ALA A 183 1.10 -5.08 -3.70
N PHE A 184 0.20 -4.48 -4.47
CA PHE A 184 0.40 -4.34 -5.90
C PHE A 184 1.53 -3.39 -6.25
N LYS A 185 1.60 -2.24 -5.57
CA LYS A 185 2.71 -1.30 -5.72
C LYS A 185 4.05 -1.98 -5.44
N THR A 186 4.17 -2.72 -4.34
CA THR A 186 5.39 -3.47 -4.02
C THR A 186 5.66 -4.58 -5.03
N ALA A 187 4.65 -5.32 -5.49
CA ALA A 187 4.81 -6.35 -6.51
C ALA A 187 5.31 -5.80 -7.86
N ILE A 188 4.80 -4.66 -8.31
CA ILE A 188 5.30 -3.98 -9.52
C ILE A 188 6.76 -3.54 -9.31
N GLN A 189 7.06 -2.94 -8.16
CA GLN A 189 8.39 -2.45 -7.84
C GLN A 189 9.42 -3.59 -7.76
N GLU A 190 9.07 -4.70 -7.11
CA GLU A 190 9.94 -5.87 -7.01
C GLU A 190 10.01 -6.67 -8.33
N GLY A 191 8.86 -7.07 -8.86
CA GLY A 191 8.78 -8.02 -9.98
C GLY A 191 9.13 -7.39 -11.33
N ILE A 192 8.67 -6.17 -11.59
CA ILE A 192 8.83 -5.50 -12.88
C ILE A 192 10.01 -4.55 -12.86
N MET A 193 10.08 -3.69 -11.84
CA MET A 193 11.09 -2.63 -11.78
C MET A 193 12.40 -3.09 -11.12
N GLY A 194 12.41 -4.24 -10.44
CA GLY A 194 13.61 -4.83 -9.86
C GLY A 194 14.14 -4.13 -8.62
N LEU A 195 13.28 -3.46 -7.86
CA LEU A 195 13.67 -2.89 -6.58
C LEU A 195 13.78 -4.00 -5.50
N PRO A 196 14.75 -3.90 -4.58
CA PRO A 196 14.82 -4.79 -3.42
C PRO A 196 13.56 -4.69 -2.55
N PRO A 197 13.12 -5.76 -1.85
CA PRO A 197 11.86 -5.79 -1.09
C PRO A 197 11.72 -4.66 -0.06
N LYS A 198 12.78 -4.36 0.70
CA LYS A 198 12.76 -3.24 1.66
C LYS A 198 12.60 -1.89 0.98
N VAL A 199 13.31 -1.67 -0.13
CA VAL A 199 13.21 -0.43 -0.92
C VAL A 199 11.82 -0.30 -1.54
N ALA A 200 11.27 -1.39 -2.07
CA ALA A 200 9.91 -1.40 -2.61
C ALA A 200 8.86 -1.08 -1.54
N THR A 201 8.97 -1.70 -0.37
CA THR A 201 8.09 -1.43 0.78
C THR A 201 8.16 0.01 1.25
N THR A 202 9.36 0.54 1.47
CA THR A 202 9.54 1.92 1.96
C THR A 202 9.14 2.96 0.93
N THR A 203 9.44 2.70 -0.35
CA THR A 203 9.03 3.57 -1.47
C THR A 203 7.49 3.51 -1.66
N SER A 204 6.86 2.35 -1.50
CA SER A 204 5.40 2.21 -1.52
C SER A 204 4.76 3.00 -0.37
N ASN A 205 5.29 2.92 0.86
CA ASN A 205 4.80 3.71 1.99
C ASN A 205 4.87 5.22 1.73
N PHE A 206 5.91 5.69 1.05
CA PHE A 206 6.03 7.10 0.67
C PHE A 206 4.94 7.50 -0.33
N ILE A 207 4.75 6.74 -1.41
CA ILE A 207 3.77 7.01 -2.46
C ILE A 207 2.33 6.94 -1.94
N ILE A 208 2.04 6.03 -1.01
CA ILE A 208 0.69 5.83 -0.46
C ILE A 208 0.13 7.11 0.16
N GLY A 209 0.94 7.91 0.83
CA GLY A 209 0.49 9.14 1.47
C GLY A 209 -0.10 10.15 0.50
N MET A 210 0.59 10.38 -0.61
CA MET A 210 0.14 11.32 -1.64
C MET A 210 -1.04 10.77 -2.44
N THR A 211 -1.01 9.48 -2.78
CA THR A 211 -2.15 8.80 -3.42
C THR A 211 -3.38 8.86 -2.50
N GLY A 212 -3.18 8.65 -1.19
CA GLY A 212 -4.22 8.73 -0.17
C GLY A 212 -4.78 10.14 -0.03
N LEU A 213 -3.93 11.18 -0.05
CA LEU A 213 -4.37 12.58 -0.01
C LEU A 213 -5.24 12.93 -1.23
N ALA A 214 -4.83 12.48 -2.42
CA ALA A 214 -5.60 12.69 -3.64
C ALA A 214 -6.97 11.99 -3.59
N ALA A 215 -7.04 10.75 -3.12
CA ALA A 215 -8.29 10.03 -2.94
C ALA A 215 -9.16 10.63 -1.81
N ALA A 216 -8.54 11.01 -0.69
CA ALA A 216 -9.24 11.64 0.44
C ALA A 216 -9.95 12.92 0.05
N SER A 217 -9.39 13.74 -0.86
CA SER A 217 -10.05 14.95 -1.34
C SER A 217 -11.41 14.67 -1.98
N VAL A 218 -11.53 13.57 -2.72
CA VAL A 218 -12.78 13.11 -3.34
C VAL A 218 -13.77 12.61 -2.27
N TYR A 219 -13.31 11.84 -1.28
CA TYR A 219 -14.19 11.34 -0.21
C TYR A 219 -14.67 12.43 0.74
N ILE A 220 -13.82 13.41 1.06
CA ILE A 220 -14.20 14.58 1.89
C ILE A 220 -15.30 15.37 1.19
N SER A 221 -15.13 15.65 -0.11
CA SER A 221 -16.12 16.41 -0.88
C SER A 221 -17.45 15.65 -1.06
N SER A 222 -17.44 14.32 -0.95
CA SER A 222 -18.65 13.50 -1.07
C SER A 222 -19.43 13.31 0.24
N GLY A 223 -18.91 13.78 1.39
CA GLY A 223 -19.57 13.69 2.68
C GLY A 223 -19.52 12.31 3.37
N TYR A 224 -18.69 11.38 2.88
CA TYR A 224 -18.55 10.03 3.48
C TYR A 224 -17.56 9.98 4.65
N VAL A 225 -16.98 11.10 5.05
CA VAL A 225 -15.98 11.18 6.12
C VAL A 225 -16.61 11.57 7.44
N ASP A 226 -16.35 10.78 8.48
CA ASP A 226 -16.66 11.13 9.87
C ASP A 226 -15.39 11.67 10.53
N PRO A 227 -15.36 12.93 10.96
CA PRO A 227 -14.17 13.55 11.53
C PRO A 227 -13.66 12.84 12.79
N VAL A 228 -14.56 12.33 13.65
CA VAL A 228 -14.20 11.68 14.93
C VAL A 228 -13.57 10.33 14.67
N LEU A 229 -14.20 9.53 13.77
CA LEU A 229 -13.69 8.23 13.36
C LEU A 229 -12.35 8.38 12.64
N ALA A 230 -12.26 9.29 11.67
CA ALA A 230 -11.04 9.55 10.93
C ALA A 230 -9.89 10.02 11.83
N ALA A 231 -10.16 10.91 12.80
CA ALA A 231 -9.16 11.40 13.74
C ALA A 231 -8.61 10.27 14.64
N SER A 232 -9.49 9.43 15.22
CA SER A 232 -9.05 8.31 16.06
C SER A 232 -8.23 7.29 15.28
N MET A 233 -8.61 6.98 14.04
CA MET A 233 -7.86 6.11 13.15
C MET A 233 -6.50 6.72 12.78
N THR A 234 -6.46 8.00 12.46
CA THR A 234 -5.26 8.75 12.10
C THR A 234 -4.25 8.75 13.23
N LEU A 235 -4.67 8.99 14.46
CA LEU A 235 -3.80 8.97 15.65
C LEU A 235 -3.23 7.55 15.89
N GLY A 236 -4.07 6.53 15.86
CA GLY A 236 -3.62 5.15 16.04
C GLY A 236 -2.62 4.72 14.99
N THR A 237 -2.95 4.95 13.70
CA THR A 237 -2.06 4.56 12.60
C THR A 237 -0.75 5.36 12.56
N ALA A 238 -0.77 6.65 12.95
CA ALA A 238 0.44 7.46 13.09
C ALA A 238 1.41 6.85 14.08
N VAL A 239 0.94 6.57 15.31
CA VAL A 239 1.77 5.94 16.35
C VAL A 239 2.25 4.56 15.90
N GLY A 240 1.36 3.74 15.37
CA GLY A 240 1.68 2.41 14.87
C GLY A 240 2.73 2.43 13.77
N SER A 241 2.63 3.36 12.81
CA SER A 241 3.58 3.46 11.72
C SER A 241 4.97 3.91 12.16
N ILE A 242 5.07 4.77 13.16
CA ILE A 242 6.35 5.15 13.77
C ILE A 242 7.01 3.94 14.43
N ILE A 243 6.24 3.09 15.13
CA ILE A 243 6.75 1.87 15.72
C ILE A 243 7.24 0.91 14.64
N GLY A 244 6.41 0.65 13.62
CA GLY A 244 6.75 -0.25 12.52
C GLY A 244 7.95 0.23 11.70
N SER A 245 8.12 1.55 11.54
CA SER A 245 9.27 2.11 10.82
C SER A 245 10.62 1.85 11.52
N LYS A 246 10.62 1.70 12.84
CA LYS A 246 11.82 1.32 13.61
C LYS A 246 12.14 -0.17 13.51
N ILE A 247 11.12 -0.99 13.24
CA ILE A 247 11.25 -2.44 13.16
C ILE A 247 11.69 -2.89 11.75
N LEU A 248 11.18 -2.26 10.70
CA LEU A 248 11.46 -2.67 9.30
C LEU A 248 12.95 -2.78 8.94
N PRO A 249 13.84 -1.83 9.33
CA PRO A 249 15.26 -1.94 8.98
C PRO A 249 15.93 -3.18 9.56
N ILE A 250 15.47 -3.65 10.74
CA ILE A 250 16.06 -4.78 11.47
C ILE A 250 15.61 -6.12 10.90
N ILE A 251 14.41 -6.18 10.31
CA ILE A 251 13.84 -7.40 9.74
C ILE A 251 14.50 -7.72 8.38
N ARG A 252 14.72 -9.01 8.10
CA ARG A 252 15.21 -9.45 6.79
C ARG A 252 14.20 -9.19 5.70
N GLY A 253 14.65 -8.78 4.51
CA GLY A 253 13.78 -8.52 3.36
C GLY A 253 12.87 -9.69 2.98
N ARG A 254 13.35 -10.94 3.16
CA ARG A 254 12.54 -12.16 2.97
C ARG A 254 11.35 -12.22 3.92
N THR A 255 11.52 -11.83 5.18
CA THR A 255 10.44 -11.81 6.19
C THR A 255 9.38 -10.78 5.84
N VAL A 256 9.79 -9.58 5.39
CA VAL A 256 8.87 -8.53 4.91
C VAL A 256 8.00 -9.08 3.78
N ARG A 257 8.60 -9.73 2.80
CA ARG A 257 7.89 -10.32 1.66
C ARG A 257 6.89 -11.41 2.08
N ILE A 258 7.29 -12.32 2.98
CA ILE A 258 6.40 -13.37 3.51
C ILE A 258 5.21 -12.75 4.24
N LEU A 259 5.45 -11.75 5.10
CA LEU A 259 4.40 -11.06 5.84
C LEU A 259 3.40 -10.38 4.88
N SER A 260 3.90 -9.69 3.85
CA SER A 260 3.05 -9.07 2.83
C SER A 260 2.20 -10.11 2.08
N MET A 261 2.77 -11.27 1.73
CA MET A 261 2.04 -12.36 1.07
C MET A 261 0.93 -12.93 1.95
N ILE A 262 1.20 -13.19 3.25
CA ILE A 262 0.20 -13.72 4.19
C ILE A 262 -0.98 -12.75 4.30
N ILE A 263 -0.70 -11.46 4.47
CA ILE A 263 -1.75 -10.42 4.55
C ILE A 263 -2.54 -10.38 3.23
N THR A 264 -1.87 -10.43 2.08
CA THR A 264 -2.54 -10.41 0.76
C THR A 264 -3.49 -11.62 0.59
N VAL A 265 -3.07 -12.82 0.98
CA VAL A 265 -3.92 -14.03 0.93
C VAL A 265 -5.14 -13.87 1.84
N TYR A 266 -4.93 -13.39 3.06
CA TYR A 266 -6.04 -13.12 3.99
C TYR A 266 -7.05 -12.13 3.40
N LEU A 267 -6.58 -11.04 2.78
CA LEU A 267 -7.43 -10.04 2.16
C LEU A 267 -8.22 -10.60 0.97
N ILE A 268 -7.63 -11.49 0.15
CA ILE A 268 -8.34 -12.15 -0.95
C ILE A 268 -9.52 -12.96 -0.41
N ILE A 269 -9.26 -13.80 0.58
CA ILE A 269 -10.30 -14.66 1.19
C ILE A 269 -11.44 -13.79 1.73
N GLN A 270 -11.11 -12.71 2.43
CA GLN A 270 -12.08 -11.82 3.02
C GLN A 270 -12.92 -11.07 1.96
N MET A 271 -12.28 -10.63 0.87
CA MET A 271 -13.00 -9.93 -0.22
C MET A 271 -13.97 -10.86 -0.95
N ILE A 272 -13.54 -12.09 -1.25
CA ILE A 272 -14.42 -13.08 -1.87
C ILE A 272 -15.59 -13.41 -0.95
N TYR A 273 -15.33 -13.66 0.33
CA TYR A 273 -16.38 -13.97 1.31
C TYR A 273 -17.42 -12.84 1.41
N LYS A 274 -16.99 -11.59 1.53
CA LYS A 274 -17.87 -10.42 1.58
C LYS A 274 -18.63 -10.19 0.28
N GLY A 275 -17.96 -10.37 -0.88
CA GLY A 275 -18.61 -10.27 -2.19
C GLY A 275 -19.73 -11.30 -2.36
N VAL A 276 -19.47 -12.55 -1.99
CA VAL A 276 -20.46 -13.62 -2.08
C VAL A 276 -21.59 -13.39 -1.07
N SER A 277 -21.30 -13.02 0.17
CA SER A 277 -22.33 -12.78 1.19
C SER A 277 -23.30 -11.66 0.80
N GLN A 278 -22.86 -10.66 0.05
CA GLN A 278 -23.73 -9.58 -0.45
C GLN A 278 -24.56 -9.95 -1.69
N LEU A 279 -24.26 -11.04 -2.37
CA LEU A 279 -25.10 -11.54 -3.47
C LEU A 279 -26.33 -12.30 -2.96
N TRP A 280 -26.32 -12.74 -1.69
CA TRP A 280 -27.40 -13.52 -1.07
C TRP A 280 -28.33 -12.68 -0.18
N ILE A 281 -28.07 -11.38 -0.09
CA ILE A 281 -28.91 -10.39 0.61
C ILE A 281 -29.60 -9.50 -0.43
#